data_3989a73849e5108eb74bf966d142cd89
#
_entry.id   3989a73849e5108eb74bf966d142cd89
#
_cell.length_a   1.000
_cell.length_b   1.000
_cell.length_c   1.000
_cell.angle_alpha   90.00
_cell.angle_beta   90.00
_cell.angle_gamma   90.00
#
_symmetry.space_group_name_H-M   'P 1'
#
loop_
_entity.id
_entity.type
_entity.pdbx_description
1 polymer ?
#
loop_
_entity_poly.entity_id
_entity_poly.type
_entity_poly.pdbx_seq_one_letter_code
_entity_poly.pdbx_strand_id
1 'polypeptide(L)'
;MTALACASQAARADLLDDITKAGKIRIATDLAIPPSGMIDGAMKPTGSDVETAELLAKDWGLQLEFVQTTGATRIPNVQTNKADIIISTLSVTPERAKVIDFSKPYAALQSVVGCLKSLDVKSWDDLKGKTIAVSRGTTQDTTLTNMKERNLTLSRYEDDATMVTAAVSGQADCVATSATIVSQIGVKAPARAFEPKVSITNFDLAIGVKKGEPKLLEKLDAWVQQNLKNGKLNAIYKKFHGTELPADMRG
;
A
#
# COMPACT_ATOMS: atom_id res chain seq x y z
N MET A 1 -35.39 1.35 -48.56
CA MET A 1 -35.32 2.20 -47.33
C MET A 1 -34.46 1.49 -46.31
N THR A 2 -33.20 1.88 -46.19
CA THR A 2 -32.23 1.26 -45.29
C THR A 2 -32.18 2.11 -44.04
N ALA A 3 -32.69 1.61 -42.92
CA ALA A 3 -32.64 2.30 -41.65
C ALA A 3 -31.22 2.19 -41.06
N LEU A 4 -30.51 3.31 -40.98
CA LEU A 4 -29.24 3.45 -40.27
C LEU A 4 -29.55 3.44 -38.75
N ALA A 5 -29.28 2.32 -38.10
CA ALA A 5 -29.30 2.28 -36.61
C ALA A 5 -28.05 3.03 -36.09
N CYS A 6 -28.23 4.28 -35.65
CA CYS A 6 -27.24 4.97 -34.83
C CYS A 6 -27.18 4.25 -33.47
N ALA A 7 -26.20 3.39 -33.28
CA ALA A 7 -25.83 2.93 -31.95
C ALA A 7 -25.23 4.14 -31.19
N SER A 8 -26.04 4.77 -30.35
CA SER A 8 -25.51 5.75 -29.37
C SER A 8 -24.63 4.98 -28.40
N GLN A 9 -23.30 5.11 -28.54
CA GLN A 9 -22.39 4.78 -27.47
C GLN A 9 -22.76 5.68 -26.28
N ALA A 10 -23.41 5.10 -25.28
CA ALA A 10 -23.59 5.78 -24.02
C ALA A 10 -22.20 6.20 -23.53
N ALA A 11 -21.94 7.50 -23.52
CA ALA A 11 -20.71 8.05 -22.96
C ALA A 11 -20.64 7.56 -21.51
N ARG A 12 -19.69 6.71 -21.21
CA ARG A 12 -19.45 6.23 -19.85
C ARG A 12 -19.15 7.48 -19.03
N ALA A 13 -19.92 7.70 -17.96
CA ALA A 13 -19.66 8.80 -17.04
C ALA A 13 -18.22 8.71 -16.54
N ASP A 14 -17.50 9.82 -16.61
CA ASP A 14 -16.12 9.91 -16.16
C ASP A 14 -16.11 9.87 -14.63
N LEU A 15 -15.29 9.01 -14.05
CA LEU A 15 -15.25 8.82 -12.60
C LEU A 15 -14.92 10.13 -11.85
N LEU A 16 -14.09 11.00 -12.44
CA LEU A 16 -13.78 12.31 -11.86
C LEU A 16 -15.03 13.21 -11.79
N ASP A 17 -15.85 13.20 -12.83
CA ASP A 17 -17.09 13.97 -12.88
C ASP A 17 -18.09 13.44 -11.82
N ASP A 18 -18.19 12.12 -11.68
CA ASP A 18 -19.04 11.48 -10.65
C ASP A 18 -18.60 11.84 -9.24
N ILE A 19 -17.30 11.77 -8.93
CA ILE A 19 -16.70 12.18 -7.64
C ILE A 19 -17.01 13.66 -7.36
N THR A 20 -16.77 14.51 -8.35
CA THR A 20 -16.96 15.97 -8.22
C THR A 20 -18.44 16.31 -7.98
N LYS A 21 -19.33 15.69 -8.73
CA LYS A 21 -20.78 15.88 -8.58
C LYS A 21 -21.31 15.36 -7.24
N ALA A 22 -20.76 14.25 -6.77
CA ALA A 22 -21.13 13.68 -5.45
C ALA A 22 -20.57 14.52 -4.29
N GLY A 23 -19.56 15.38 -4.52
CA GLY A 23 -18.86 16.11 -3.46
C GLY A 23 -18.11 15.21 -2.47
N LYS A 24 -17.87 13.95 -2.84
CA LYS A 24 -17.31 12.91 -1.97
C LYS A 24 -16.35 12.01 -2.74
N ILE A 25 -15.28 11.58 -2.07
CA ILE A 25 -14.33 10.59 -2.59
C ILE A 25 -14.21 9.39 -1.63
N ARG A 26 -14.29 8.18 -2.18
CA ARG A 26 -14.13 6.92 -1.45
C ARG A 26 -12.72 6.40 -1.66
N ILE A 27 -11.93 6.32 -0.60
CA ILE A 27 -10.52 5.92 -0.66
C ILE A 27 -10.31 4.59 0.06
N ALA A 28 -9.87 3.57 -0.67
CA ALA A 28 -9.48 2.30 -0.09
C ALA A 28 -8.16 2.47 0.68
N THR A 29 -8.20 2.29 2.00
CA THR A 29 -7.06 2.43 2.90
C THR A 29 -7.04 1.27 3.89
N ASP A 30 -5.88 0.64 4.05
CA ASP A 30 -5.66 -0.42 5.04
C ASP A 30 -5.31 0.23 6.38
N LEU A 31 -6.12 -0.02 7.40
CA LEU A 31 -5.93 0.53 8.75
C LEU A 31 -5.25 -0.47 9.71
N ALA A 32 -4.59 -1.51 9.17
CA ALA A 32 -3.89 -2.53 9.92
C ALA A 32 -2.39 -2.63 9.57
N ILE A 33 -1.83 -1.60 8.90
CA ILE A 33 -0.43 -1.53 8.45
C ILE A 33 0.31 -0.31 9.03
N PRO A 34 0.52 -0.26 10.35
CA PRO A 34 1.24 0.87 10.96
C PRO A 34 2.68 0.97 10.39
N PRO A 35 3.22 2.18 10.23
CA PRO A 35 2.65 3.49 10.59
C PRO A 35 1.86 4.12 9.43
N SER A 36 1.60 3.40 8.34
CA SER A 36 0.95 3.96 7.14
C SER A 36 -0.55 4.10 7.33
N GLY A 37 -1.20 3.08 7.92
CA GLY A 37 -2.61 3.11 8.27
C GLY A 37 -2.85 2.35 9.57
N MET A 38 -3.54 2.97 10.52
CA MET A 38 -3.85 2.37 11.82
C MET A 38 -5.03 3.11 12.46
N ILE A 39 -5.56 2.52 13.53
CA ILE A 39 -6.55 3.15 14.41
C ILE A 39 -5.82 3.60 15.67
N ASP A 40 -5.98 4.84 16.07
CA ASP A 40 -5.39 5.39 17.29
C ASP A 40 -6.15 5.02 18.56
N GLY A 41 -5.68 5.46 19.72
CA GLY A 41 -6.31 5.20 21.00
C GLY A 41 -7.68 5.87 21.19
N ALA A 42 -8.04 6.82 20.34
CA ALA A 42 -9.35 7.48 20.29
C ALA A 42 -10.28 6.87 19.22
N MET A 43 -9.94 5.69 18.70
CA MET A 43 -10.66 4.98 17.62
C MET A 43 -10.73 5.74 16.30
N LYS A 44 -9.77 6.62 16.03
CA LYS A 44 -9.70 7.39 14.78
C LYS A 44 -8.65 6.82 13.85
N PRO A 45 -8.91 6.79 12.52
CA PRO A 45 -7.88 6.51 11.53
C PRO A 45 -6.72 7.50 11.64
N THR A 46 -5.49 7.00 11.53
CA THR A 46 -4.25 7.79 11.49
C THR A 46 -3.17 7.02 10.72
N GLY A 47 -2.13 7.71 10.29
CA GLY A 47 -1.03 7.13 9.54
C GLY A 47 -0.70 7.91 8.28
N SER A 48 0.44 7.60 7.63
CA SER A 48 0.88 8.36 6.45
C SER A 48 -0.09 8.25 5.28
N ASP A 49 -0.68 7.09 5.02
CA ASP A 49 -1.69 6.91 3.95
C ASP A 49 -3.00 7.61 4.32
N VAL A 50 -3.37 7.59 5.60
CA VAL A 50 -4.57 8.28 6.10
C VAL A 50 -4.43 9.78 5.92
N GLU A 51 -3.32 10.39 6.40
CA GLU A 51 -3.10 11.84 6.24
C GLU A 51 -2.90 12.25 4.79
N THR A 52 -2.35 11.38 3.94
CA THR A 52 -2.28 11.61 2.49
C THR A 52 -3.68 11.66 1.87
N ALA A 53 -4.57 10.73 2.26
CA ALA A 53 -5.96 10.72 1.81
C ALA A 53 -6.75 11.95 2.30
N GLU A 54 -6.55 12.35 3.55
CA GLU A 54 -7.15 13.56 4.13
C GLU A 54 -6.68 14.83 3.42
N LEU A 55 -5.37 14.93 3.13
CA LEU A 55 -4.79 16.03 2.37
C LEU A 55 -5.39 16.12 0.98
N LEU A 56 -5.51 14.99 0.26
CA LEU A 56 -6.10 14.95 -1.08
C LEU A 56 -7.55 15.41 -1.07
N ALA A 57 -8.36 14.85 -0.19
CA ALA A 57 -9.78 15.22 -0.08
C ALA A 57 -9.95 16.70 0.27
N LYS A 58 -9.14 17.23 1.20
CA LYS A 58 -9.12 18.64 1.58
C LYS A 58 -8.74 19.55 0.40
N ASP A 59 -7.64 19.22 -0.30
CA ASP A 59 -7.16 20.03 -1.43
C ASP A 59 -8.17 20.05 -2.60
N TRP A 60 -9.00 18.99 -2.73
CA TRP A 60 -10.05 18.92 -3.76
C TRP A 60 -11.42 19.41 -3.28
N GLY A 61 -11.55 19.78 -1.99
CA GLY A 61 -12.83 20.23 -1.41
C GLY A 61 -13.89 19.13 -1.33
N LEU A 62 -13.47 17.88 -1.17
CA LEU A 62 -14.35 16.71 -1.13
C LEU A 62 -14.50 16.16 0.28
N GLN A 63 -15.66 15.57 0.57
CA GLN A 63 -15.83 14.75 1.76
C GLN A 63 -15.09 13.42 1.58
N LEU A 64 -14.26 13.05 2.56
CA LEU A 64 -13.55 11.77 2.57
C LEU A 64 -14.41 10.67 3.17
N GLU A 65 -14.46 9.51 2.49
CA GLU A 65 -14.99 8.27 3.02
C GLU A 65 -13.91 7.19 2.90
N PHE A 66 -13.49 6.61 4.03
CA PHE A 66 -12.56 5.48 4.02
C PHE A 66 -13.29 4.18 3.69
N VAL A 67 -12.77 3.44 2.73
CA VAL A 67 -13.15 2.05 2.45
C VAL A 67 -12.07 1.16 3.02
N GLN A 68 -12.34 0.54 4.17
CA GLN A 68 -11.36 -0.36 4.79
C GLN A 68 -11.01 -1.50 3.85
N THR A 69 -9.74 -1.79 3.76
CA THR A 69 -9.20 -2.79 2.84
C THR A 69 -8.05 -3.58 3.46
N THR A 70 -7.55 -4.58 2.73
CA THR A 70 -6.34 -5.36 3.03
C THR A 70 -5.48 -5.46 1.79
N GLY A 71 -4.30 -6.05 1.89
CA GLY A 71 -3.43 -6.34 0.74
C GLY A 71 -4.15 -7.06 -0.40
N ALA A 72 -5.06 -7.98 -0.09
CA ALA A 72 -5.81 -8.77 -1.07
C ALA A 72 -7.02 -8.04 -1.66
N THR A 73 -7.67 -7.13 -0.92
CA THR A 73 -8.96 -6.56 -1.32
C THR A 73 -8.88 -5.16 -1.92
N ARG A 74 -7.76 -4.43 -1.76
CA ARG A 74 -7.62 -3.03 -2.24
C ARG A 74 -7.83 -2.88 -3.75
N ILE A 75 -7.26 -3.75 -4.59
CA ILE A 75 -7.45 -3.70 -6.04
C ILE A 75 -8.88 -4.10 -6.43
N PRO A 76 -9.45 -5.22 -5.95
CA PRO A 76 -10.87 -5.53 -6.15
C PRO A 76 -11.83 -4.39 -5.77
N ASN A 77 -11.55 -3.62 -4.72
CA ASN A 77 -12.42 -2.51 -4.30
C ASN A 77 -12.57 -1.42 -5.38
N VAL A 78 -11.50 -1.05 -6.09
CA VAL A 78 -11.60 -0.07 -7.19
C VAL A 78 -12.15 -0.69 -8.47
N GLN A 79 -11.83 -1.95 -8.76
CA GLN A 79 -12.35 -2.65 -9.94
C GLN A 79 -13.87 -2.81 -9.89
N THR A 80 -14.43 -3.00 -8.70
CA THR A 80 -15.88 -3.17 -8.46
C THR A 80 -16.60 -1.86 -8.11
N ASN A 81 -15.93 -0.71 -8.21
CA ASN A 81 -16.45 0.62 -7.84
C ASN A 81 -16.90 0.73 -6.35
N LYS A 82 -16.37 -0.10 -5.48
CA LYS A 82 -16.58 0.02 -4.03
C LYS A 82 -15.76 1.19 -3.45
N ALA A 83 -14.58 1.44 -4.02
CA ALA A 83 -13.77 2.62 -3.79
C ALA A 83 -13.47 3.32 -5.12
N ASP A 84 -13.16 4.61 -5.07
CA ASP A 84 -12.81 5.41 -6.25
C ASP A 84 -11.32 5.33 -6.55
N ILE A 85 -10.49 5.39 -5.50
CA ILE A 85 -9.03 5.28 -5.57
C ILE A 85 -8.48 4.44 -4.41
N ILE A 86 -7.20 4.08 -4.52
CA ILE A 86 -6.44 3.37 -3.46
C ILE A 86 -5.31 4.28 -2.97
N ILE A 87 -5.28 4.57 -1.68
CA ILE A 87 -4.10 5.10 -0.97
C ILE A 87 -3.84 4.16 0.21
N SER A 88 -2.93 3.19 0.02
CA SER A 88 -2.77 2.06 0.94
C SER A 88 -1.46 1.31 0.71
N THR A 89 -0.31 1.97 0.87
CA THR A 89 1.02 1.37 0.61
C THR A 89 1.05 0.53 -0.68
N LEU A 90 0.41 1.03 -1.71
CA LEU A 90 0.22 0.30 -2.96
C LEU A 90 1.48 0.37 -3.82
N SER A 91 2.30 -0.68 -3.77
CA SER A 91 3.50 -0.80 -4.59
C SER A 91 3.15 -0.90 -6.08
N VAL A 92 3.87 -0.16 -6.90
CA VAL A 92 3.79 -0.24 -8.36
C VAL A 92 4.48 -1.52 -8.82
N THR A 93 3.76 -2.37 -9.54
CA THR A 93 4.32 -3.57 -10.17
C THR A 93 3.73 -3.79 -11.56
N PRO A 94 4.47 -4.45 -12.49
CA PRO A 94 3.95 -4.77 -13.82
C PRO A 94 2.67 -5.59 -13.81
N GLU A 95 2.52 -6.51 -12.85
CA GLU A 95 1.34 -7.36 -12.73
C GLU A 95 0.11 -6.54 -12.35
N ARG A 96 0.24 -5.64 -11.37
CA ARG A 96 -0.84 -4.74 -10.94
C ARG A 96 -1.19 -3.74 -12.04
N ALA A 97 -0.18 -3.22 -12.77
CA ALA A 97 -0.37 -2.30 -13.89
C ALA A 97 -1.18 -2.90 -15.07
N LYS A 98 -1.32 -4.23 -15.14
CA LYS A 98 -2.22 -4.87 -16.12
C LYS A 98 -3.69 -4.67 -15.78
N VAL A 99 -4.04 -4.46 -14.52
CA VAL A 99 -5.43 -4.49 -14.02
C VAL A 99 -5.92 -3.18 -13.42
N ILE A 100 -5.02 -2.28 -13.02
CA ILE A 100 -5.31 -0.91 -12.55
C ILE A 100 -4.32 0.07 -13.17
N ASP A 101 -4.62 1.37 -13.10
CA ASP A 101 -3.69 2.44 -13.41
C ASP A 101 -3.11 3.03 -12.13
N PHE A 102 -1.92 3.61 -12.23
CA PHE A 102 -1.19 4.20 -11.12
C PHE A 102 -0.91 5.67 -11.39
N SER A 103 -1.05 6.51 -10.37
CA SER A 103 -0.50 7.86 -10.40
C SER A 103 1.03 7.83 -10.41
N LYS A 104 1.66 8.99 -10.54
CA LYS A 104 3.05 9.17 -10.16
C LYS A 104 3.26 8.74 -8.72
N PRO A 105 4.45 8.20 -8.36
CA PRO A 105 4.74 7.79 -6.99
C PRO A 105 4.67 8.95 -6.00
N TYR A 106 4.05 8.70 -4.84
CA TYR A 106 3.97 9.67 -3.74
C TYR A 106 4.86 9.31 -2.54
N ALA A 107 5.32 8.07 -2.48
CA ALA A 107 6.19 7.54 -1.42
C ALA A 107 6.97 6.32 -1.91
N ALA A 108 7.85 5.79 -1.05
CA ALA A 108 8.61 4.57 -1.30
C ALA A 108 8.54 3.62 -0.10
N LEU A 109 8.73 2.33 -0.37
CA LEU A 109 8.71 1.27 0.64
C LEU A 109 9.92 0.35 0.44
N GLN A 110 10.70 0.14 1.51
CA GLN A 110 11.70 -0.90 1.55
C GLN A 110 11.08 -2.22 2.00
N SER A 111 11.08 -3.21 1.14
CA SER A 111 10.58 -4.55 1.40
C SER A 111 11.71 -5.48 1.83
N VAL A 112 11.51 -6.20 2.95
CA VAL A 112 12.54 -7.03 3.57
C VAL A 112 11.95 -8.33 4.10
N VAL A 113 12.82 -9.33 4.31
CA VAL A 113 12.60 -10.38 5.29
C VAL A 113 13.26 -9.93 6.59
N GLY A 114 12.45 -9.75 7.63
CA GLY A 114 12.91 -9.49 8.99
C GLY A 114 12.74 -10.74 9.84
N CYS A 115 13.72 -11.04 10.67
CA CYS A 115 13.65 -12.16 11.60
C CYS A 115 14.03 -11.73 13.02
N LEU A 116 13.85 -12.61 13.99
CA LEU A 116 14.39 -12.44 15.33
C LEU A 116 15.86 -12.05 15.25
N LYS A 117 16.26 -11.06 16.03
CA LYS A 117 17.65 -10.60 16.11
C LYS A 117 18.62 -11.70 16.48
N SER A 118 18.17 -12.65 17.30
CA SER A 118 18.96 -13.81 17.72
C SER A 118 19.22 -14.84 16.61
N LEU A 119 18.48 -14.80 15.50
CA LEU A 119 18.70 -15.69 14.37
C LEU A 119 19.84 -15.17 13.48
N ASP A 120 20.84 -16.01 13.25
CA ASP A 120 21.93 -15.71 12.32
C ASP A 120 21.46 -15.94 10.88
N VAL A 121 20.84 -14.89 10.29
CA VAL A 121 20.38 -14.85 8.91
C VAL A 121 21.09 -13.68 8.23
N LYS A 122 21.95 -13.97 7.25
CA LYS A 122 22.75 -12.98 6.49
C LYS A 122 22.42 -13.01 5.00
N SER A 123 21.84 -14.09 4.54
CA SER A 123 21.55 -14.32 3.13
C SER A 123 20.23 -15.06 2.93
N TRP A 124 19.81 -15.17 1.67
CA TRP A 124 18.66 -16.00 1.30
C TRP A 124 18.85 -17.47 1.61
N ASP A 125 20.08 -17.97 1.60
CA ASP A 125 20.38 -19.40 1.86
C ASP A 125 20.14 -19.76 3.33
N ASP A 126 20.34 -18.81 4.24
CA ASP A 126 20.09 -19.00 5.68
C ASP A 126 18.59 -19.08 6.02
N LEU A 127 17.72 -18.75 5.06
CA LEU A 127 16.26 -18.86 5.18
C LEU A 127 15.74 -20.26 4.80
N LYS A 128 16.58 -21.13 4.25
CA LYS A 128 16.20 -22.53 3.93
C LYS A 128 15.73 -23.24 5.21
N GLY A 129 14.58 -23.90 5.11
CA GLY A 129 13.97 -24.62 6.23
C GLY A 129 13.32 -23.73 7.29
N LYS A 130 13.36 -22.42 7.15
CA LYS A 130 12.64 -21.48 8.02
C LYS A 130 11.28 -21.13 7.42
N THR A 131 10.27 -20.99 8.28
CA THR A 131 8.96 -20.49 7.88
C THR A 131 8.95 -18.96 7.93
N ILE A 132 8.55 -18.34 6.83
CA ILE A 132 8.43 -16.88 6.70
C ILE A 132 6.95 -16.55 6.69
N ALA A 133 6.51 -15.76 7.67
CA ALA A 133 5.16 -15.24 7.72
C ALA A 133 5.00 -14.07 6.71
N VAL A 134 3.89 -14.05 6.00
CA VAL A 134 3.61 -13.03 4.98
C VAL A 134 2.10 -12.76 4.89
N SER A 135 1.72 -11.51 4.61
CA SER A 135 0.32 -11.15 4.39
C SER A 135 -0.09 -11.43 2.94
N ARG A 136 -1.27 -12.03 2.74
CA ARG A 136 -1.83 -12.38 1.43
C ARG A 136 -1.98 -11.15 0.54
N GLY A 137 -1.72 -11.32 -0.76
CA GLY A 137 -1.92 -10.28 -1.79
C GLY A 137 -0.94 -9.12 -1.73
N THR A 138 0.08 -9.20 -0.86
CA THR A 138 1.18 -8.23 -0.83
C THR A 138 2.21 -8.52 -1.92
N THR A 139 3.05 -7.55 -2.24
CA THR A 139 4.18 -7.76 -3.16
C THR A 139 5.18 -8.76 -2.59
N GLN A 140 5.35 -8.80 -1.26
CA GLN A 140 6.19 -9.77 -0.59
C GLN A 140 5.70 -11.20 -0.82
N ASP A 141 4.40 -11.46 -0.66
CA ASP A 141 3.81 -12.78 -0.93
C ASP A 141 4.05 -13.21 -2.38
N THR A 142 3.75 -12.33 -3.33
CA THR A 142 3.96 -12.61 -4.76
C THR A 142 5.43 -12.87 -5.08
N THR A 143 6.33 -11.98 -4.59
CA THR A 143 7.76 -12.10 -4.87
C THR A 143 8.34 -13.39 -4.31
N LEU A 144 8.07 -13.70 -3.03
CA LEU A 144 8.60 -14.93 -2.40
C LEU A 144 7.99 -16.19 -3.00
N THR A 145 6.73 -16.16 -3.41
CA THR A 145 6.07 -17.28 -4.11
C THR A 145 6.74 -17.58 -5.45
N ASN A 146 7.22 -16.54 -6.13
CA ASN A 146 7.89 -16.68 -7.44
C ASN A 146 9.35 -17.14 -7.31
N MET A 147 9.97 -17.07 -6.13
CA MET A 147 11.33 -17.56 -5.85
C MET A 147 11.35 -19.08 -5.60
N LYS A 148 10.77 -19.85 -6.51
CA LYS A 148 10.60 -21.33 -6.37
C LYS A 148 11.93 -22.06 -6.17
N GLU A 149 13.00 -21.59 -6.80
CA GLU A 149 14.36 -22.15 -6.71
C GLU A 149 14.95 -22.08 -5.32
N ARG A 150 14.43 -21.19 -4.46
CA ARG A 150 14.90 -21.02 -3.08
C ARG A 150 14.23 -21.95 -2.07
N ASN A 151 13.16 -22.65 -2.50
CA ASN A 151 12.42 -23.58 -1.67
C ASN A 151 12.02 -23.01 -0.28
N LEU A 152 11.46 -21.79 -0.28
CA LEU A 152 11.03 -21.09 0.92
C LEU A 152 9.68 -21.63 1.42
N THR A 153 9.55 -21.77 2.74
CA THR A 153 8.28 -22.12 3.38
C THR A 153 7.55 -20.84 3.80
N LEU A 154 6.34 -20.60 3.24
CA LEU A 154 5.54 -19.41 3.53
C LEU A 154 4.31 -19.75 4.37
N SER A 155 4.15 -19.05 5.50
CA SER A 155 2.91 -19.06 6.29
C SER A 155 2.13 -17.78 5.99
N ARG A 156 0.95 -17.92 5.37
CA ARG A 156 0.17 -16.79 4.86
C ARG A 156 -0.92 -16.39 5.84
N TYR A 157 -0.92 -15.11 6.20
CA TYR A 157 -1.91 -14.46 7.05
C TYR A 157 -2.84 -13.58 6.20
N GLU A 158 -4.05 -13.33 6.68
CA GLU A 158 -5.05 -12.55 5.92
C GLU A 158 -4.68 -11.07 5.79
N ASP A 159 -4.00 -10.52 6.81
CA ASP A 159 -3.55 -9.13 6.85
C ASP A 159 -2.25 -8.97 7.64
N ASP A 160 -1.70 -7.74 7.63
CA ASP A 160 -0.48 -7.42 8.35
C ASP A 160 -0.66 -7.44 9.87
N ALA A 161 -1.84 -7.12 10.39
CA ALA A 161 -2.10 -7.14 11.83
C ALA A 161 -2.03 -8.56 12.41
N THR A 162 -2.63 -9.54 11.72
CA THR A 162 -2.56 -10.95 12.11
C THR A 162 -1.15 -11.52 11.95
N MET A 163 -0.42 -11.15 10.90
CA MET A 163 0.98 -11.51 10.72
C MET A 163 1.86 -10.93 11.85
N VAL A 164 1.70 -9.65 12.20
CA VAL A 164 2.42 -9.02 13.31
C VAL A 164 2.08 -9.68 14.63
N THR A 165 0.82 -10.04 14.85
CA THR A 165 0.39 -10.76 16.05
C THR A 165 1.09 -12.12 16.16
N ALA A 166 1.21 -12.86 15.07
CA ALA A 166 1.94 -14.13 15.03
C ALA A 166 3.43 -13.95 15.36
N ALA A 167 4.07 -12.88 14.86
CA ALA A 167 5.47 -12.57 15.21
C ALA A 167 5.63 -12.23 16.70
N VAL A 168 4.75 -11.38 17.24
CA VAL A 168 4.77 -10.96 18.64
C VAL A 168 4.53 -12.12 19.60
N SER A 169 3.57 -13.00 19.26
CA SER A 169 3.20 -14.18 20.10
C SER A 169 4.15 -15.36 19.99
N GLY A 170 5.14 -15.34 19.09
CA GLY A 170 6.09 -16.42 18.92
C GLY A 170 5.67 -17.51 17.95
N GLN A 171 4.62 -17.30 17.17
CA GLN A 171 4.18 -18.22 16.12
C GLN A 171 4.99 -18.05 14.82
N ALA A 172 5.68 -16.90 14.65
CA ALA A 172 6.55 -16.64 13.53
C ALA A 172 7.87 -16.01 14.01
N ASP A 173 8.99 -16.53 13.53
CA ASP A 173 10.34 -16.05 13.82
C ASP A 173 10.92 -15.22 12.68
N CYS A 174 10.35 -15.31 11.48
CA CYS A 174 10.64 -14.47 10.31
C CYS A 174 9.36 -13.97 9.68
N VAL A 175 9.38 -12.72 9.19
CA VAL A 175 8.26 -12.06 8.49
C VAL A 175 8.77 -11.42 7.21
N ALA A 176 7.97 -11.44 6.15
CA ALA A 176 8.25 -10.68 4.93
C ALA A 176 7.27 -9.50 4.84
N THR A 177 7.80 -8.29 5.05
CA THR A 177 7.00 -7.06 5.11
C THR A 177 7.88 -5.82 4.87
N SER A 178 7.41 -4.63 5.22
CA SER A 178 8.25 -3.42 5.19
C SER A 178 9.26 -3.38 6.34
N ALA A 179 10.41 -2.75 6.11
CA ALA A 179 11.41 -2.54 7.15
C ALA A 179 10.83 -1.80 8.37
N THR A 180 9.88 -0.89 8.15
CA THR A 180 9.21 -0.14 9.21
C THR A 180 8.36 -1.05 10.10
N ILE A 181 7.58 -1.98 9.51
CA ILE A 181 6.78 -2.95 10.28
C ILE A 181 7.70 -3.87 11.08
N VAL A 182 8.81 -4.34 10.49
CA VAL A 182 9.80 -5.17 11.22
C VAL A 182 10.30 -4.44 12.46
N SER A 183 10.66 -3.16 12.34
CA SER A 183 11.11 -2.35 13.48
C SER A 183 10.03 -2.20 14.55
N GLN A 184 8.76 -2.05 14.14
CA GLN A 184 7.63 -1.93 15.08
C GLN A 184 7.30 -3.23 15.82
N ILE A 185 7.53 -4.41 15.22
CA ILE A 185 7.43 -5.70 15.92
C ILE A 185 8.39 -5.70 17.10
N GLY A 186 9.64 -5.25 16.90
CA GLY A 186 10.62 -5.15 17.96
C GLY A 186 10.22 -4.20 19.10
N VAL A 187 9.54 -3.09 18.77
CA VAL A 187 9.02 -2.15 19.79
C VAL A 187 7.86 -2.77 20.58
N LYS A 188 6.94 -3.48 19.91
CA LYS A 188 5.78 -4.12 20.56
C LYS A 188 6.17 -5.31 21.43
N ALA A 189 7.23 -6.03 21.05
CA ALA A 189 7.71 -7.22 21.77
C ALA A 189 9.23 -7.15 21.97
N PRO A 190 9.75 -6.33 22.92
CA PRO A 190 11.19 -6.15 23.11
C PRO A 190 11.94 -7.46 23.42
N ALA A 191 11.30 -8.43 24.09
CA ALA A 191 11.86 -9.74 24.35
C ALA A 191 12.02 -10.61 23.07
N ARG A 192 11.34 -10.24 22.01
CA ARG A 192 11.37 -10.86 20.69
C ARG A 192 11.77 -9.82 19.64
N ALA A 193 12.88 -9.15 19.86
CA ALA A 193 13.36 -8.11 18.96
C ALA A 193 13.56 -8.66 17.53
N PHE A 194 12.93 -8.04 16.57
CA PHE A 194 13.11 -8.31 15.15
C PHE A 194 14.00 -7.25 14.53
N GLU A 195 14.72 -7.63 13.48
CA GLU A 195 15.48 -6.70 12.64
C GLU A 195 15.40 -7.13 11.17
N PRO A 196 15.53 -6.19 10.20
CA PRO A 196 15.69 -6.53 8.80
C PRO A 196 16.93 -7.41 8.60
N LYS A 197 16.78 -8.53 7.89
CA LYS A 197 17.86 -9.48 7.60
C LYS A 197 18.24 -9.50 6.13
N VAL A 198 17.25 -9.67 5.25
CA VAL A 198 17.46 -9.79 3.80
C VAL A 198 16.55 -8.79 3.09
N SER A 199 17.14 -7.99 2.20
CA SER A 199 16.36 -7.09 1.33
C SER A 199 15.65 -7.89 0.24
N ILE A 200 14.35 -7.61 0.04
CA ILE A 200 13.60 -8.14 -1.08
C ILE A 200 13.75 -7.18 -2.26
N THR A 201 13.26 -5.95 -2.11
CA THR A 201 13.40 -4.86 -3.08
C THR A 201 12.84 -3.55 -2.49
N ASN A 202 13.05 -2.45 -3.19
CA ASN A 202 12.35 -1.20 -2.94
C ASN A 202 11.21 -1.05 -3.94
N PHE A 203 10.09 -0.55 -3.49
CA PHE A 203 8.93 -0.26 -4.31
C PHE A 203 8.53 1.21 -4.20
N ASP A 204 8.22 1.79 -5.36
CA ASP A 204 7.47 3.04 -5.41
C ASP A 204 6.02 2.78 -4.98
N LEU A 205 5.47 3.67 -4.18
CA LEU A 205 4.08 3.67 -3.77
C LEU A 205 3.30 4.72 -4.56
N ALA A 206 2.21 4.31 -5.19
CA ALA A 206 1.39 5.20 -6.00
C ALA A 206 -0.11 5.05 -5.68
N ILE A 207 -0.89 6.05 -6.05
CA ILE A 207 -2.34 6.01 -5.92
C ILE A 207 -2.89 5.10 -7.02
N GLY A 208 -3.68 4.10 -6.63
CA GLY A 208 -4.29 3.17 -7.58
C GLY A 208 -5.65 3.67 -8.06
N VAL A 209 -5.91 3.52 -9.36
CA VAL A 209 -7.16 3.92 -10.00
C VAL A 209 -7.64 2.77 -10.90
N LYS A 210 -8.96 2.61 -11.05
CA LYS A 210 -9.52 1.70 -12.03
C LYS A 210 -9.02 2.06 -13.44
N LYS A 211 -8.80 1.05 -14.27
CA LYS A 211 -8.40 1.26 -15.68
C LYS A 211 -9.41 2.10 -16.46
N GLY A 212 -8.87 2.99 -17.29
CA GLY A 212 -9.67 3.76 -18.23
C GLY A 212 -10.27 5.04 -17.65
N GLU A 213 -9.66 5.62 -16.61
CA GLU A 213 -10.05 6.88 -15.97
C GLU A 213 -8.95 7.97 -16.16
N PRO A 214 -8.66 8.39 -17.41
CA PRO A 214 -7.49 9.23 -17.71
C PRO A 214 -7.55 10.62 -17.07
N LYS A 215 -8.74 11.22 -16.98
CA LYS A 215 -8.88 12.56 -16.36
C LYS A 215 -8.61 12.51 -14.85
N LEU A 216 -9.11 11.46 -14.17
CA LEU A 216 -8.83 11.26 -12.76
C LEU A 216 -7.34 11.03 -12.53
N LEU A 217 -6.70 10.21 -13.38
CA LEU A 217 -5.28 9.92 -13.30
C LEU A 217 -4.43 11.19 -13.51
N GLU A 218 -4.73 12.00 -14.52
CA GLU A 218 -4.04 13.27 -14.77
C GLU A 218 -4.16 14.23 -13.57
N LYS A 219 -5.36 14.34 -13.00
CA LYS A 219 -5.59 15.18 -11.81
C LYS A 219 -4.81 14.67 -10.59
N LEU A 220 -4.73 13.36 -10.39
CA LEU A 220 -3.93 12.73 -9.32
C LEU A 220 -2.44 13.00 -9.54
N ASP A 221 -1.93 12.84 -10.76
CA ASP A 221 -0.54 13.10 -11.11
C ASP A 221 -0.12 14.53 -10.84
N ALA A 222 -0.97 15.49 -11.23
CA ALA A 222 -0.75 16.91 -10.95
C ALA A 222 -0.74 17.17 -9.43
N TRP A 223 -1.68 16.57 -8.69
CA TRP A 223 -1.76 16.72 -7.24
C TRP A 223 -0.53 16.13 -6.52
N VAL A 224 -0.09 14.93 -6.91
CA VAL A 224 1.12 14.30 -6.36
C VAL A 224 2.34 15.18 -6.60
N GLN A 225 2.56 15.62 -7.85
CA GLN A 225 3.70 16.48 -8.18
C GLN A 225 3.70 17.80 -7.39
N GLN A 226 2.54 18.45 -7.27
CA GLN A 226 2.40 19.67 -6.48
C GLN A 226 2.76 19.44 -5.02
N ASN A 227 2.29 18.33 -4.41
CA ASN A 227 2.47 18.07 -2.99
C ASN A 227 3.83 17.44 -2.65
N LEU A 228 4.53 16.85 -3.61
CA LEU A 228 5.96 16.56 -3.49
C LEU A 228 6.77 17.87 -3.52
N LYS A 229 6.53 18.72 -4.53
CA LYS A 229 7.25 19.99 -4.72
C LYS A 229 7.09 20.96 -3.55
N ASN A 230 5.92 21.04 -2.93
CA ASN A 230 5.66 21.92 -1.78
C ASN A 230 6.04 21.26 -0.43
N GLY A 231 6.55 20.04 -0.44
CA GLY A 231 7.05 19.31 0.72
C GLY A 231 5.98 18.71 1.64
N LYS A 232 4.69 18.85 1.34
CA LYS A 232 3.61 18.31 2.21
C LYS A 232 3.66 16.79 2.32
N LEU A 233 3.84 16.08 1.20
CA LEU A 233 3.96 14.61 1.21
C LEU A 233 5.21 14.16 1.96
N ASN A 234 6.34 14.86 1.80
CA ASN A 234 7.57 14.59 2.57
C ASN A 234 7.36 14.82 4.07
N ALA A 235 6.64 15.87 4.47
CA ALA A 235 6.34 16.15 5.86
C ALA A 235 5.47 15.05 6.49
N ILE A 236 4.44 14.58 5.80
CA ILE A 236 3.61 13.44 6.22
C ILE A 236 4.47 12.19 6.35
N TYR A 237 5.25 11.86 5.33
CA TYR A 237 6.11 10.68 5.35
C TYR A 237 7.09 10.73 6.54
N LYS A 238 7.80 11.84 6.73
CA LYS A 238 8.75 12.04 7.83
C LYS A 238 8.10 11.90 9.22
N LYS A 239 6.88 12.45 9.37
CA LYS A 239 6.13 12.36 10.63
C LYS A 239 5.91 10.91 11.08
N PHE A 240 5.56 10.02 10.15
CA PHE A 240 5.19 8.64 10.48
C PHE A 240 6.33 7.64 10.34
N HIS A 241 7.26 7.87 9.42
CA HIS A 241 8.37 6.93 9.15
C HIS A 241 9.69 7.36 9.80
N GLY A 242 9.78 8.54 10.36
CA GLY A 242 10.98 9.04 11.02
C GLY A 242 12.12 9.44 10.07
N THR A 243 11.93 9.26 8.77
CA THR A 243 12.89 9.58 7.70
C THR A 243 12.21 10.37 6.60
N GLU A 244 12.99 11.09 5.80
CA GLU A 244 12.47 11.77 4.63
C GLU A 244 12.25 10.80 3.47
N LEU A 245 11.42 11.20 2.52
CA LEU A 245 11.30 10.53 1.22
C LEU A 245 12.67 10.45 0.53
N PRO A 246 12.91 9.46 -0.34
CA PRO A 246 14.09 9.41 -1.20
C PRO A 246 14.34 10.76 -1.90
N ALA A 247 15.62 11.12 -2.11
CA ALA A 247 15.99 12.44 -2.63
C ALA A 247 15.42 12.73 -4.03
N ASP A 248 15.30 11.70 -4.85
CA ASP A 248 14.73 11.75 -6.20
C ASP A 248 13.20 11.93 -6.23
N MET A 249 12.52 11.71 -5.11
CA MET A 249 11.09 11.99 -4.94
C MET A 249 10.80 13.37 -4.35
N ARG A 250 11.82 14.03 -3.79
CA ARG A 250 11.67 15.37 -3.19
C ARG A 250 11.87 16.42 -4.28
N GLY A 251 10.89 17.25 -4.51
CA GLY A 251 10.94 18.34 -5.48
C GLY A 251 11.86 19.50 -5.07
#